data_3c66f8a7bd1830550615a9463fc969d3
#
_entry.id   3c66f8a7bd1830550615a9463fc969d3
#
_cell.length_a   1.000
_cell.length_b   1.000
_cell.length_c   1.000
_cell.angle_alpha   90.00
_cell.angle_beta   90.00
_cell.angle_gamma   90.00
#
_symmetry.space_group_name_H-M   'P 1'
#
loop_
_entity.id
_entity.type
_entity.pdbx_description
1 polymer ?
#
loop_
_entity_poly.entity_id
_entity_poly.type
_entity_poly.pdbx_seq_one_letter_code
_entity_poly.pdbx_strand_id
1 'polypeptide(L)'
;GDETMTTILQLSDLHIGPHNDEKDQKTYDLIHHMMTHYQPDITVLTGDQIWSEGVIDSGRVYKKLMEYLNRYDTQIATTFGNHDTEGHLKRSDLRAIEDQYSTNYVQKNHSLIVDDKEAYTIEVVNNDTVTHVLYVIDGGDYNPFGIGDYDFIRPEHVNWLRETHQAYQTRFQHNFQHNLLFTHIPLQEYREVENIGEYHGIFNEPIACSKINSGLFSQMLLNGDIEGMFCGHDHDNDFTINLYGIRLSFGRVGGYNTYGDLQRGARLIELQPDAIYKSKVLEFDDRF
;
A
#
# COMPACT_ATOMS: atom_id res chain seq x y z
N GLY A 1 2.32 4.94 31.83
CA GLY A 1 1.70 3.87 31.07
C GLY A 1 2.33 3.80 29.71
N ASP A 2 2.81 2.62 29.38
CA ASP A 2 3.35 2.39 28.03
C ASP A 2 2.22 2.58 27.03
N GLU A 3 2.26 3.71 26.32
CA GLU A 3 1.44 3.88 25.15
C GLU A 3 1.95 2.88 24.12
N THR A 4 1.16 1.81 23.89
CA THR A 4 1.49 0.83 22.88
C THR A 4 1.40 1.49 21.52
N MET A 5 2.55 1.73 20.87
CA MET A 5 2.62 2.20 19.49
C MET A 5 2.10 1.11 18.56
N THR A 6 1.26 1.48 17.60
CA THR A 6 0.85 0.59 16.52
C THR A 6 1.91 0.62 15.42
N THR A 7 2.38 -0.55 15.03
CA THR A 7 3.36 -0.68 13.95
C THR A 7 2.71 -1.24 12.69
N ILE A 8 3.06 -0.65 11.55
CA ILE A 8 2.60 -1.07 10.24
C ILE A 8 3.82 -1.47 9.41
N LEU A 9 3.77 -2.64 8.79
CA LEU A 9 4.74 -3.05 7.79
C LEU A 9 4.11 -2.85 6.42
N GLN A 10 4.77 -2.10 5.55
CA GLN A 10 4.41 -2.01 4.14
C GLN A 10 5.27 -2.97 3.33
N LEU A 11 4.61 -3.96 2.73
CA LEU A 11 5.21 -4.83 1.72
C LEU A 11 4.75 -4.36 0.35
N SER A 12 5.69 -4.19 -0.57
CA SER A 12 5.39 -3.65 -1.90
C SER A 12 6.08 -4.46 -2.98
N ASP A 13 5.38 -4.64 -4.09
CA ASP A 13 5.97 -5.18 -5.31
C ASP A 13 6.68 -6.52 -5.07
N LEU A 14 5.95 -7.47 -4.52
CA LEU A 14 6.46 -8.81 -4.20
C LEU A 14 6.67 -9.67 -5.45
N HIS A 15 5.86 -9.45 -6.48
CA HIS A 15 5.98 -10.11 -7.79
C HIS A 15 6.19 -11.63 -7.70
N ILE A 16 5.42 -12.29 -6.84
CA ILE A 16 5.48 -13.74 -6.69
C ILE A 16 4.88 -14.38 -7.93
N GLY A 17 5.64 -15.25 -8.56
CA GLY A 17 5.24 -15.92 -9.79
C GLY A 17 5.41 -17.43 -9.71
N PRO A 18 4.86 -18.17 -10.67
CA PRO A 18 4.87 -19.62 -10.63
C PRO A 18 6.14 -20.25 -11.23
N HIS A 19 6.99 -19.46 -11.91
CA HIS A 19 8.07 -19.99 -12.72
C HIS A 19 9.47 -19.74 -12.20
N ASN A 20 9.62 -19.11 -11.03
CA ASN A 20 10.94 -18.83 -10.46
C ASN A 20 10.95 -19.14 -8.96
N ASP A 21 10.93 -20.40 -8.65
CA ASP A 21 10.84 -20.91 -7.29
C ASP A 21 11.98 -20.40 -6.40
N GLU A 22 13.20 -20.27 -6.92
CA GLU A 22 14.35 -19.78 -6.16
C GLU A 22 14.21 -18.31 -5.77
N LYS A 23 13.82 -17.44 -6.70
CA LYS A 23 13.59 -16.02 -6.42
C LYS A 23 12.39 -15.82 -5.53
N ASP A 24 11.30 -16.53 -5.80
CA ASP A 24 10.10 -16.46 -4.98
C ASP A 24 10.37 -16.94 -3.56
N GLN A 25 11.20 -17.97 -3.39
CA GLN A 25 11.59 -18.43 -2.06
C GLN A 25 12.32 -17.32 -1.29
N LYS A 26 13.22 -16.58 -1.92
CA LYS A 26 13.87 -15.41 -1.29
C LYS A 26 12.86 -14.35 -0.87
N THR A 27 11.83 -14.12 -1.67
CA THR A 27 10.76 -13.19 -1.32
C THR A 27 10.00 -13.68 -0.09
N TYR A 28 9.69 -14.98 -0.01
CA TYR A 28 9.07 -15.55 1.19
C TYR A 28 9.99 -15.48 2.40
N ASP A 29 11.30 -15.69 2.23
CA ASP A 29 12.29 -15.55 3.30
C ASP A 29 12.34 -14.11 3.83
N LEU A 30 12.25 -13.11 2.93
CA LEU A 30 12.14 -11.71 3.31
C LEU A 30 10.89 -11.46 4.14
N ILE A 31 9.75 -11.94 3.70
CA ILE A 31 8.48 -11.81 4.44
C ILE A 31 8.62 -12.42 5.84
N HIS A 32 9.16 -13.63 5.92
CA HIS A 32 9.36 -14.32 7.19
C HIS A 32 10.27 -13.53 8.14
N HIS A 33 11.38 -13.02 7.62
CA HIS A 33 12.29 -12.19 8.41
C HIS A 33 11.60 -10.94 8.96
N MET A 34 10.89 -10.20 8.10
CA MET A 34 10.21 -8.96 8.49
C MET A 34 9.14 -9.24 9.56
N MET A 35 8.35 -10.29 9.37
CA MET A 35 7.29 -10.66 10.31
C MET A 35 7.84 -11.10 11.66
N THR A 36 8.87 -11.93 11.69
CA THR A 36 9.41 -12.49 12.93
C THR A 36 10.27 -11.50 13.69
N HIS A 37 11.00 -10.65 12.98
CA HIS A 37 11.90 -9.68 13.60
C HIS A 37 11.17 -8.43 14.10
N TYR A 38 10.21 -7.92 13.32
CA TYR A 38 9.53 -6.65 13.63
C TYR A 38 8.15 -6.82 14.24
N GLN A 39 7.51 -7.97 14.07
CA GLN A 39 6.19 -8.28 14.65
C GLN A 39 5.17 -7.15 14.46
N PRO A 40 4.87 -6.74 13.21
CA PRO A 40 3.96 -5.62 12.96
C PRO A 40 2.54 -5.96 13.40
N ASP A 41 1.81 -4.95 13.86
CA ASP A 41 0.39 -5.08 14.19
C ASP A 41 -0.46 -5.21 12.92
N ILE A 42 -0.11 -4.43 11.91
CA ILE A 42 -0.80 -4.40 10.61
C ILE A 42 0.26 -4.54 9.51
N THR A 43 -0.03 -5.35 8.51
CA THR A 43 0.79 -5.47 7.31
C THR A 43 -0.04 -5.07 6.11
N VAL A 44 0.38 -4.01 5.40
CA VAL A 44 -0.30 -3.52 4.20
C VAL A 44 0.52 -3.92 2.98
N LEU A 45 -0.11 -4.69 2.08
CA LEU A 45 0.46 -5.04 0.79
C LEU A 45 -0.04 -4.02 -0.24
N THR A 46 0.87 -3.23 -0.78
CA THR A 46 0.52 -2.07 -1.61
C THR A 46 0.57 -2.35 -3.11
N GLY A 47 0.29 -3.59 -3.52
CA GLY A 47 0.11 -3.93 -4.93
C GLY A 47 1.28 -4.66 -5.56
N ASP A 48 1.01 -5.25 -6.72
CA ASP A 48 1.93 -6.13 -7.44
C ASP A 48 2.43 -7.27 -6.54
N GLN A 49 1.49 -7.92 -5.85
CA GLN A 49 1.76 -9.07 -5.02
C GLN A 49 2.19 -10.25 -5.87
N ILE A 50 1.61 -10.38 -7.08
CA ILE A 50 1.85 -11.50 -7.98
C ILE A 50 2.15 -11.02 -9.40
N TRP A 51 2.85 -11.87 -10.16
CA TRP A 51 2.86 -11.84 -11.61
C TRP A 51 1.67 -12.62 -12.13
N SER A 52 0.81 -12.02 -12.93
CA SER A 52 -0.33 -12.75 -13.51
C SER A 52 -0.26 -12.89 -15.02
N GLU A 53 0.54 -12.10 -15.71
CA GLU A 53 0.73 -12.19 -17.16
C GLU A 53 1.37 -13.53 -17.55
N GLY A 54 0.71 -14.25 -18.47
CA GLY A 54 1.20 -15.53 -18.96
C GLY A 54 1.12 -16.68 -17.94
N VAL A 55 0.51 -16.45 -16.80
CA VAL A 55 0.36 -17.45 -15.74
C VAL A 55 -0.99 -18.14 -15.88
N ILE A 56 -0.96 -19.48 -16.00
CA ILE A 56 -2.18 -20.27 -16.18
C ILE A 56 -3.06 -20.25 -14.94
N ASP A 57 -2.45 -20.21 -13.75
CA ASP A 57 -3.15 -20.30 -12.47
C ASP A 57 -2.63 -19.27 -11.47
N SER A 58 -2.83 -17.98 -11.78
CA SER A 58 -2.43 -16.88 -10.90
C SER A 58 -3.22 -16.87 -9.58
N GLY A 59 -4.45 -17.37 -9.59
CA GLY A 59 -5.26 -17.52 -8.38
C GLY A 59 -4.61 -18.45 -7.36
N ARG A 60 -3.99 -19.53 -7.82
CA ARG A 60 -3.26 -20.46 -6.94
C ARG A 60 -2.05 -19.79 -6.29
N VAL A 61 -1.33 -18.95 -7.03
CA VAL A 61 -0.19 -18.19 -6.51
C VAL A 61 -0.65 -17.24 -5.41
N TYR A 62 -1.76 -16.54 -5.63
CA TYR A 62 -2.30 -15.60 -4.65
C TYR A 62 -2.87 -16.32 -3.41
N LYS A 63 -3.56 -17.43 -3.62
CA LYS A 63 -4.02 -18.30 -2.52
C LYS A 63 -2.85 -18.72 -1.62
N LYS A 64 -1.75 -19.18 -2.22
CA LYS A 64 -0.55 -19.59 -1.49
C LYS A 64 0.00 -18.44 -0.62
N LEU A 65 0.04 -17.22 -1.17
CA LEU A 65 0.48 -16.05 -0.42
C LEU A 65 -0.44 -15.76 0.78
N MET A 66 -1.76 -15.78 0.57
CA MET A 66 -2.72 -15.54 1.64
C MET A 66 -2.59 -16.60 2.74
N GLU A 67 -2.49 -17.85 2.39
CA GLU A 67 -2.30 -18.95 3.35
C GLU A 67 -0.96 -18.83 4.09
N TYR A 68 0.10 -18.42 3.40
CA TYR A 68 1.40 -18.20 4.03
C TYR A 68 1.34 -17.11 5.11
N LEU A 69 0.65 -16.00 4.83
CA LEU A 69 0.53 -14.88 5.76
C LEU A 69 -0.31 -15.22 7.00
N ASN A 70 -1.13 -16.27 6.95
CA ASN A 70 -1.95 -16.71 8.09
C ASN A 70 -1.12 -17.17 9.29
N ARG A 71 0.14 -17.50 9.08
CA ARG A 71 1.03 -17.99 10.16
C ARG A 71 1.50 -16.90 11.12
N TYR A 72 1.29 -15.63 10.77
CA TYR A 72 1.80 -14.50 11.55
C TYR A 72 0.68 -13.79 12.30
N ASP A 73 1.02 -13.31 13.50
CA ASP A 73 0.09 -12.52 14.34
C ASP A 73 0.14 -11.05 13.89
N THR A 74 -0.42 -10.79 12.73
CA THR A 74 -0.55 -9.46 12.13
C THR A 74 -1.88 -9.41 11.37
N GLN A 75 -2.47 -8.24 11.26
CA GLN A 75 -3.65 -8.05 10.42
C GLN A 75 -3.23 -7.66 9.02
N ILE A 76 -3.76 -8.34 8.01
CA ILE A 76 -3.41 -8.15 6.61
C ILE A 76 -4.40 -7.19 5.96
N ALA A 77 -3.87 -6.19 5.24
CA ALA A 77 -4.62 -5.33 4.34
C ALA A 77 -3.97 -5.33 2.98
N THR A 78 -4.75 -5.21 1.93
CA THR A 78 -4.23 -5.23 0.55
C THR A 78 -4.87 -4.14 -0.30
N THR A 79 -4.10 -3.64 -1.25
CA THR A 79 -4.59 -3.03 -2.48
C THR A 79 -3.86 -3.68 -3.65
N PHE A 80 -4.30 -3.43 -4.89
CA PHE A 80 -3.73 -4.12 -6.05
C PHE A 80 -2.96 -3.16 -6.94
N GLY A 81 -2.00 -3.73 -7.68
CA GLY A 81 -1.23 -3.05 -8.70
C GLY A 81 -1.62 -3.47 -10.11
N ASN A 82 -0.82 -3.02 -11.06
CA ASN A 82 -1.08 -3.29 -12.47
C ASN A 82 -0.78 -4.74 -12.88
N HIS A 83 0.13 -5.43 -12.18
CA HIS A 83 0.47 -6.81 -12.50
C HIS A 83 -0.44 -7.85 -11.88
N ASP A 84 -1.25 -7.51 -10.89
CA ASP A 84 -2.08 -8.49 -10.17
C ASP A 84 -3.19 -9.08 -11.05
N THR A 85 -3.66 -8.34 -12.05
CA THR A 85 -4.80 -8.71 -12.89
C THR A 85 -4.50 -8.63 -14.40
N GLU A 86 -3.26 -8.83 -14.81
CA GLU A 86 -2.89 -8.86 -16.24
C GLU A 86 -3.37 -10.12 -16.96
N GLY A 87 -3.58 -11.21 -16.23
CA GLY A 87 -4.09 -12.47 -16.76
C GLY A 87 -5.61 -12.46 -16.88
N HIS A 88 -6.22 -13.60 -16.57
CA HIS A 88 -7.66 -13.79 -16.67
C HIS A 88 -8.43 -13.45 -15.38
N LEU A 89 -7.73 -13.23 -14.28
CA LEU A 89 -8.37 -12.85 -13.00
C LEU A 89 -8.70 -11.37 -12.95
N LYS A 90 -9.83 -11.09 -12.33
CA LYS A 90 -10.27 -9.74 -11.98
C LYS A 90 -9.92 -9.44 -10.53
N ARG A 91 -9.99 -8.18 -10.15
CA ARG A 91 -9.82 -7.78 -8.75
C ARG A 91 -10.85 -8.43 -7.83
N SER A 92 -12.09 -8.60 -8.30
CA SER A 92 -13.12 -9.34 -7.55
C SER A 92 -12.73 -10.80 -7.28
N ASP A 93 -12.04 -11.44 -8.19
CA ASP A 93 -11.53 -12.81 -7.98
C ASP A 93 -10.46 -12.85 -6.90
N LEU A 94 -9.56 -11.86 -6.89
CA LEU A 94 -8.51 -11.76 -5.85
C LEU A 94 -9.12 -11.47 -4.48
N ARG A 95 -10.12 -10.59 -4.40
CA ARG A 95 -10.84 -10.33 -3.14
C ARG A 95 -11.56 -11.59 -2.64
N ALA A 96 -12.13 -12.38 -3.54
CA ALA A 96 -12.77 -13.66 -3.16
C ALA A 96 -11.76 -14.65 -2.58
N ILE A 97 -10.53 -14.69 -3.12
CA ILE A 97 -9.44 -15.51 -2.58
C ILE A 97 -9.04 -15.01 -1.18
N GLU A 98 -8.94 -13.71 -0.97
CA GLU A 98 -8.69 -13.12 0.34
C GLU A 98 -9.77 -13.53 1.35
N ASP A 99 -11.03 -13.38 0.97
CA ASP A 99 -12.16 -13.70 1.84
C ASP A 99 -12.19 -15.19 2.21
N GLN A 100 -11.81 -16.06 1.30
CA GLN A 100 -11.85 -17.50 1.51
C GLN A 100 -10.65 -18.04 2.29
N TYR A 101 -9.44 -17.52 2.05
CA TYR A 101 -8.20 -18.13 2.53
C TYR A 101 -7.43 -17.32 3.55
N SER A 102 -7.65 -16.02 3.67
CA SER A 102 -7.01 -15.21 4.71
C SER A 102 -7.79 -15.33 6.02
N THR A 103 -7.10 -15.72 7.09
CA THR A 103 -7.69 -15.85 8.43
C THR A 103 -7.42 -14.64 9.32
N ASN A 104 -6.53 -13.75 8.88
CA ASN A 104 -6.07 -12.58 9.63
C ASN A 104 -6.24 -11.27 8.85
N TYR A 105 -7.19 -11.23 7.91
CA TYR A 105 -7.48 -10.01 7.14
C TYR A 105 -8.14 -8.96 8.04
N VAL A 106 -7.80 -7.69 7.83
CA VAL A 106 -8.40 -6.56 8.55
C VAL A 106 -9.91 -6.48 8.35
N GLN A 107 -10.59 -5.86 9.28
CA GLN A 107 -11.97 -5.42 9.06
C GLN A 107 -11.94 -4.17 8.18
N LYS A 108 -12.58 -4.25 7.02
CA LYS A 108 -12.77 -3.10 6.12
C LYS A 108 -13.97 -2.30 6.59
N ASN A 109 -13.80 -0.97 6.61
CA ASN A 109 -14.89 -0.04 6.89
C ASN A 109 -15.08 0.88 5.70
N HIS A 110 -16.29 1.40 5.50
CA HIS A 110 -16.62 2.37 4.44
C HIS A 110 -16.19 1.92 3.04
N SER A 111 -16.26 0.63 2.74
CA SER A 111 -15.85 0.09 1.44
C SER A 111 -16.72 0.64 0.31
N LEU A 112 -16.08 1.08 -0.77
CA LEU A 112 -16.73 1.47 -2.02
C LEU A 112 -15.97 0.87 -3.20
N ILE A 113 -16.68 0.06 -3.99
CA ILE A 113 -16.12 -0.55 -5.21
C ILE A 113 -16.64 0.21 -6.41
N VAL A 114 -15.73 0.71 -7.25
CA VAL A 114 -16.01 1.43 -8.49
C VAL A 114 -15.14 0.83 -9.59
N ASP A 115 -15.74 0.38 -10.67
CA ASP A 115 -15.03 -0.29 -11.78
C ASP A 115 -14.10 -1.41 -11.28
N ASP A 116 -14.61 -2.24 -10.38
CA ASP A 116 -13.89 -3.35 -9.73
C ASP A 116 -12.72 -2.92 -8.81
N LYS A 117 -12.52 -1.65 -8.59
CA LYS A 117 -11.49 -1.09 -7.69
C LYS A 117 -12.11 -0.73 -6.37
N GLU A 118 -11.48 -1.13 -5.28
CA GLU A 118 -11.99 -0.91 -3.93
C GLU A 118 -11.22 0.19 -3.21
N ALA A 119 -11.97 1.09 -2.57
CA ALA A 119 -11.46 1.97 -1.53
C ALA A 119 -12.11 1.58 -0.20
N TYR A 120 -11.35 1.58 0.88
CA TYR A 120 -11.84 1.26 2.21
C TYR A 120 -10.97 1.89 3.28
N THR A 121 -11.45 1.88 4.52
CA THR A 121 -10.68 2.33 5.67
C THR A 121 -10.42 1.18 6.63
N ILE A 122 -9.32 1.34 7.39
CA ILE A 122 -8.96 0.52 8.53
C ILE A 122 -8.95 1.43 9.75
N GLU A 123 -9.66 1.05 10.80
CA GLU A 123 -9.66 1.79 12.06
C GLU A 123 -8.61 1.20 12.99
N VAL A 124 -7.64 2.01 13.36
CA VAL A 124 -6.59 1.62 14.30
C VAL A 124 -7.10 1.89 15.71
N VAL A 125 -7.23 0.83 16.49
CA VAL A 125 -7.79 0.89 17.85
C VAL A 125 -6.69 0.68 18.88
N ASN A 126 -6.59 1.60 19.83
CA ASN A 126 -5.73 1.50 21.00
C ASN A 126 -6.56 1.79 22.24
N ASN A 127 -6.56 0.89 23.21
CA ASN A 127 -7.34 1.04 24.45
C ASN A 127 -8.83 1.37 24.19
N ASP A 128 -9.46 0.60 23.31
CA ASP A 128 -10.87 0.74 22.90
C ASP A 128 -11.20 2.09 22.21
N THR A 129 -10.19 2.83 21.79
CA THR A 129 -10.34 4.12 21.10
C THR A 129 -9.72 4.05 19.71
N VAL A 130 -10.45 4.55 18.71
CA VAL A 130 -9.89 4.73 17.36
C VAL A 130 -8.93 5.93 17.38
N THR A 131 -7.65 5.66 17.18
CA THR A 131 -6.60 6.70 17.21
C THR A 131 -6.23 7.18 15.82
N HIS A 132 -6.32 6.30 14.83
CA HIS A 132 -5.96 6.60 13.44
C HIS A 132 -6.94 5.93 12.48
N VAL A 133 -7.10 6.54 11.32
CA VAL A 133 -7.79 5.96 10.18
C VAL A 133 -6.78 5.79 9.05
N LEU A 134 -6.69 4.57 8.52
CA LEU A 134 -5.88 4.27 7.35
C LEU A 134 -6.81 4.16 6.14
N TYR A 135 -6.57 4.99 5.14
CA TYR A 135 -7.29 4.95 3.87
C TYR A 135 -6.52 4.08 2.89
N VAL A 136 -7.19 3.15 2.23
CA VAL A 136 -6.59 2.28 1.22
C VAL A 136 -7.40 2.44 -0.07
N ILE A 137 -6.74 2.85 -1.15
CA ILE A 137 -7.41 3.14 -2.42
C ILE A 137 -6.70 2.40 -3.56
N ASP A 138 -7.47 1.64 -4.33
CA ASP A 138 -7.00 0.99 -5.54
C ASP A 138 -7.03 1.97 -6.71
N GLY A 139 -5.86 2.30 -7.26
CA GLY A 139 -5.70 3.19 -8.41
C GLY A 139 -5.82 2.50 -9.76
N GLY A 140 -6.11 1.21 -9.78
CA GLY A 140 -6.28 0.45 -11.01
C GLY A 140 -4.98 -0.11 -11.59
N ASP A 141 -5.04 -0.47 -12.86
CA ASP A 141 -3.93 -1.10 -13.58
C ASP A 141 -3.44 -0.23 -14.75
N TYR A 142 -3.96 -0.46 -15.93
CA TYR A 142 -3.58 0.29 -17.13
C TYR A 142 -4.71 1.23 -17.56
N ASN A 143 -4.36 2.32 -18.23
CA ASN A 143 -5.31 3.34 -18.62
C ASN A 143 -6.33 2.77 -19.63
N PRO A 144 -7.63 2.83 -19.35
CA PRO A 144 -8.66 2.24 -20.21
C PRO A 144 -8.88 3.02 -21.51
N PHE A 145 -8.38 4.27 -21.59
CA PHE A 145 -8.54 5.13 -22.76
C PHE A 145 -7.29 5.20 -23.63
N GLY A 146 -6.20 4.49 -23.24
CA GLY A 146 -4.91 4.60 -23.92
C GLY A 146 -4.21 5.94 -23.74
N ILE A 147 -4.59 6.71 -22.73
CA ILE A 147 -3.94 7.99 -22.39
C ILE A 147 -2.80 7.71 -21.40
N GLY A 148 -1.57 7.56 -21.94
CA GLY A 148 -0.44 7.07 -21.17
C GLY A 148 -0.61 5.58 -20.84
N ASP A 149 0.16 5.12 -19.87
CA ASP A 149 0.22 3.70 -19.53
C ASP A 149 -0.73 3.33 -18.39
N TYR A 150 -0.80 4.15 -17.33
CA TYR A 150 -1.41 3.74 -16.08
C TYR A 150 -2.78 4.36 -15.86
N ASP A 151 -3.59 3.63 -15.12
CA ASP A 151 -4.93 4.03 -14.69
C ASP A 151 -4.87 5.17 -13.65
N PHE A 152 -6.03 5.73 -13.32
CA PHE A 152 -6.15 6.87 -12.41
C PHE A 152 -7.19 6.60 -11.34
N ILE A 153 -7.08 7.32 -10.22
CA ILE A 153 -8.05 7.26 -9.13
C ILE A 153 -9.42 7.74 -9.67
N ARG A 154 -10.46 6.96 -9.42
CA ARG A 154 -11.80 7.33 -9.87
C ARG A 154 -12.32 8.56 -9.14
N PRO A 155 -13.01 9.48 -9.83
CA PRO A 155 -13.65 10.64 -9.18
C PRO A 155 -14.58 10.26 -8.04
N GLU A 156 -15.27 9.11 -8.16
CA GLU A 156 -16.11 8.58 -7.09
C GLU A 156 -15.29 8.25 -5.83
N HIS A 157 -14.07 7.80 -5.97
CA HIS A 157 -13.17 7.55 -4.83
C HIS A 157 -12.64 8.86 -4.23
N VAL A 158 -12.43 9.89 -5.02
CA VAL A 158 -12.08 11.22 -4.50
C VAL A 158 -13.25 11.77 -3.67
N ASN A 159 -14.46 11.65 -4.16
CA ASN A 159 -15.66 12.04 -3.40
C ASN A 159 -15.85 11.18 -2.15
N TRP A 160 -15.60 9.87 -2.25
CA TRP A 160 -15.63 8.95 -1.13
C TRP A 160 -14.64 9.39 -0.01
N LEU A 161 -13.44 9.84 -0.38
CA LEU A 161 -12.48 10.34 0.58
C LEU A 161 -13.03 11.52 1.37
N ARG A 162 -13.70 12.46 0.70
CA ARG A 162 -14.35 13.60 1.34
C ARG A 162 -15.49 13.18 2.28
N GLU A 163 -16.39 12.33 1.79
CA GLU A 163 -17.56 11.88 2.55
C GLU A 163 -17.16 11.02 3.75
N THR A 164 -16.19 10.15 3.58
CA THR A 164 -15.71 9.28 4.65
C THR A 164 -15.04 10.08 5.77
N HIS A 165 -14.24 11.08 5.42
CA HIS A 165 -13.66 12.00 6.40
C HIS A 165 -14.76 12.72 7.20
N GLN A 166 -15.80 13.23 6.53
CA GLN A 166 -16.94 13.87 7.20
C GLN A 166 -17.67 12.90 8.14
N ALA A 167 -17.84 11.64 7.74
CA ALA A 167 -18.46 10.62 8.57
C ALA A 167 -17.64 10.36 9.85
N TYR A 168 -16.32 10.30 9.74
CA TYR A 168 -15.46 10.15 10.91
C TYR A 168 -15.50 11.35 11.84
N GLN A 169 -15.49 12.57 11.31
CA GLN A 169 -15.66 13.78 12.12
C GLN A 169 -16.97 13.80 12.91
N THR A 170 -18.07 13.40 12.26
CA THR A 170 -19.38 13.32 12.91
C THR A 170 -19.41 12.25 13.98
N ARG A 171 -18.89 11.07 13.69
CA ARG A 171 -18.90 9.92 14.63
C ARG A 171 -18.09 10.19 15.88
N PHE A 172 -16.90 10.77 15.76
CA PHE A 172 -15.98 10.93 16.88
C PHE A 172 -15.97 12.34 17.47
N GLN A 173 -16.58 13.33 16.82
CA GLN A 173 -16.65 14.74 17.26
C GLN A 173 -15.24 15.33 17.58
N HIS A 174 -14.21 14.82 16.93
CA HIS A 174 -12.86 15.35 16.99
C HIS A 174 -12.19 15.23 15.63
N ASN A 175 -11.11 15.99 15.41
CA ASN A 175 -10.37 15.98 14.16
C ASN A 175 -9.17 15.04 14.28
N PHE A 176 -9.15 14.02 13.43
CA PHE A 176 -7.94 13.24 13.21
C PHE A 176 -6.91 14.10 12.48
N GLN A 177 -5.65 13.97 12.85
CA GLN A 177 -4.55 14.76 12.27
C GLN A 177 -3.39 13.89 11.76
N HIS A 178 -3.41 12.60 12.05
CA HIS A 178 -2.27 11.71 11.81
C HIS A 178 -2.67 10.49 11.00
N ASN A 179 -3.67 10.65 10.12
CA ASN A 179 -4.14 9.57 9.26
C ASN A 179 -3.19 9.34 8.08
N LEU A 180 -3.25 8.14 7.52
CA LEU A 180 -2.39 7.72 6.41
C LEU A 180 -3.23 7.21 5.25
N LEU A 181 -2.65 7.25 4.04
CA LEU A 181 -3.25 6.72 2.83
C LEU A 181 -2.27 5.80 2.11
N PHE A 182 -2.76 4.67 1.63
CA PHE A 182 -2.00 3.66 0.90
C PHE A 182 -2.60 3.44 -0.49
N THR A 183 -1.75 3.33 -1.49
CA THR A 183 -2.13 3.01 -2.86
C THR A 183 -0.96 2.31 -3.56
N HIS A 184 -1.13 1.84 -4.79
CA HIS A 184 -0.02 1.24 -5.55
C HIS A 184 0.68 2.25 -6.46
N ILE A 185 -0.07 2.84 -7.40
CA ILE A 185 0.49 3.77 -8.39
C ILE A 185 0.67 5.15 -7.77
N PRO A 186 1.87 5.75 -7.83
CA PRO A 186 2.08 7.08 -7.28
C PRO A 186 1.20 8.12 -7.96
N LEU A 187 0.79 9.14 -7.20
CA LEU A 187 0.13 10.31 -7.76
C LEU A 187 1.13 11.18 -8.53
N GLN A 188 0.62 12.00 -9.44
CA GLN A 188 1.47 12.92 -10.21
C GLN A 188 2.27 13.87 -9.30
N GLU A 189 1.74 14.22 -8.13
CA GLU A 189 2.40 15.09 -7.16
C GLU A 189 3.74 14.54 -6.65
N TYR A 190 3.97 13.22 -6.73
CA TYR A 190 5.28 12.64 -6.43
C TYR A 190 6.39 13.18 -7.37
N ARG A 191 6.03 13.63 -8.57
CA ARG A 191 6.97 14.22 -9.52
C ARG A 191 7.60 15.53 -9.01
N GLU A 192 7.01 16.15 -7.99
CA GLU A 192 7.57 17.34 -7.36
C GLU A 192 8.92 17.08 -6.70
N VAL A 193 9.35 15.84 -6.53
CA VAL A 193 10.70 15.49 -6.09
C VAL A 193 11.77 16.19 -6.96
N GLU A 194 11.51 16.37 -8.24
CA GLU A 194 12.42 17.02 -9.17
C GLU A 194 12.55 18.53 -8.91
N ASN A 195 11.53 19.15 -8.30
CA ASN A 195 11.45 20.60 -8.10
C ASN A 195 11.78 21.02 -6.66
N ILE A 196 11.47 20.19 -5.67
CA ILE A 196 11.66 20.51 -4.26
C ILE A 196 13.13 20.55 -3.86
N GLY A 197 13.97 19.70 -4.45
CA GLY A 197 15.40 19.63 -4.16
C GLY A 197 15.76 18.99 -2.83
N GLU A 198 14.79 18.75 -1.95
CA GLU A 198 14.98 18.06 -0.68
C GLU A 198 14.12 16.80 -0.65
N TYR A 199 14.75 15.66 -0.43
CA TYR A 199 14.07 14.40 -0.22
C TYR A 199 14.96 13.47 0.61
N HIS A 200 14.33 12.53 1.28
CA HIS A 200 15.02 11.48 2.02
C HIS A 200 14.84 10.17 1.29
N GLY A 201 15.91 9.39 1.16
CA GLY A 201 15.88 8.11 0.47
C GLY A 201 16.42 8.19 -0.95
N ILE A 202 15.98 7.26 -1.80
CA ILE A 202 16.55 7.01 -3.12
C ILE A 202 15.54 7.39 -4.21
N PHE A 203 16.01 8.15 -5.20
CA PHE A 203 15.26 8.52 -6.38
C PHE A 203 16.10 8.15 -7.60
N ASN A 204 15.91 6.96 -8.16
CA ASN A 204 16.74 6.40 -9.22
C ASN A 204 15.94 6.04 -10.48
N GLU A 205 14.65 6.32 -10.53
CA GLU A 205 13.88 6.14 -11.77
C GLU A 205 12.80 7.23 -11.89
N PRO A 206 12.36 7.55 -13.13
CA PRO A 206 11.26 8.49 -13.32
C PRO A 206 9.98 8.00 -12.64
N ILE A 207 9.17 8.94 -12.15
CA ILE A 207 7.91 8.61 -11.49
C ILE A 207 6.92 8.06 -12.53
N ALA A 208 6.52 6.80 -12.35
CA ALA A 208 5.56 6.14 -13.23
C ALA A 208 4.15 6.33 -12.69
N CYS A 209 3.53 7.44 -13.04
CA CYS A 209 2.18 7.80 -12.60
C CYS A 209 1.21 7.89 -13.78
N SER A 210 -0.08 8.01 -13.48
CA SER A 210 -1.09 8.29 -14.50
C SER A 210 -0.86 9.67 -15.13
N LYS A 211 -1.23 9.82 -16.40
CA LYS A 211 -1.30 11.15 -17.04
C LYS A 211 -2.57 11.91 -16.66
N ILE A 212 -3.56 11.22 -16.10
CA ILE A 212 -4.82 11.82 -15.66
C ILE A 212 -4.76 12.04 -14.15
N ASN A 213 -4.96 13.28 -13.72
CA ASN A 213 -5.03 13.66 -12.31
C ASN A 213 -6.49 13.92 -11.94
N SER A 214 -7.05 13.07 -11.08
CA SER A 214 -8.45 13.20 -10.64
C SER A 214 -8.63 14.06 -9.39
N GLY A 215 -7.54 14.61 -8.83
CA GLY A 215 -7.62 15.54 -7.72
C GLY A 215 -7.59 14.91 -6.32
N LEU A 216 -7.10 13.69 -6.18
CA LEU A 216 -7.02 13.03 -4.87
C LEU A 216 -6.17 13.85 -3.89
N PHE A 217 -5.01 14.34 -4.33
CA PHE A 217 -4.11 15.11 -3.49
C PHE A 217 -4.77 16.40 -2.96
N SER A 218 -5.48 17.13 -3.82
CA SER A 218 -6.21 18.33 -3.37
C SER A 218 -7.30 17.99 -2.35
N GLN A 219 -7.98 16.84 -2.49
CA GLN A 219 -8.96 16.41 -1.49
C GLN A 219 -8.28 16.04 -0.16
N MET A 220 -7.10 15.44 -0.20
CA MET A 220 -6.31 15.18 1.01
C MET A 220 -5.97 16.49 1.73
N LEU A 221 -5.54 17.52 1.00
CA LEU A 221 -5.28 18.85 1.57
C LEU A 221 -6.53 19.48 2.18
N LEU A 222 -7.66 19.40 1.48
CA LEU A 222 -8.93 19.96 1.95
C LEU A 222 -9.44 19.27 3.22
N ASN A 223 -9.28 17.95 3.31
CA ASN A 223 -9.64 17.19 4.51
C ASN A 223 -8.75 17.57 5.72
N GLY A 224 -7.45 17.69 5.49
CA GLY A 224 -6.49 18.12 6.51
C GLY A 224 -6.12 17.09 7.57
N ASP A 225 -6.54 15.83 7.41
CA ASP A 225 -6.30 14.77 8.40
C ASP A 225 -5.18 13.81 7.99
N ILE A 226 -4.90 13.69 6.69
CA ILE A 226 -3.88 12.77 6.18
C ILE A 226 -2.54 13.48 6.13
N GLU A 227 -1.56 12.95 6.87
CA GLU A 227 -0.21 13.50 6.89
C GLU A 227 0.82 12.67 6.15
N GLY A 228 0.49 11.44 5.77
CA GLY A 228 1.37 10.54 5.05
C GLY A 228 0.65 9.72 4.01
N MET A 229 1.32 9.51 2.88
CA MET A 229 0.87 8.65 1.81
C MET A 229 2.00 7.71 1.42
N PHE A 230 1.66 6.45 1.16
CA PHE A 230 2.60 5.40 0.83
C PHE A 230 2.15 4.69 -0.45
N CYS A 231 3.05 4.58 -1.41
CA CYS A 231 2.79 3.86 -2.66
C CYS A 231 3.90 2.85 -2.96
N GLY A 232 3.74 2.11 -4.04
CA GLY A 232 4.73 1.19 -4.60
C GLY A 232 5.01 1.51 -6.06
N HIS A 233 5.06 0.50 -6.90
CA HIS A 233 5.15 0.58 -8.36
C HIS A 233 6.55 0.85 -8.90
N ASP A 234 7.25 1.89 -8.44
CA ASP A 234 8.60 2.21 -8.84
C ASP A 234 9.59 1.44 -7.95
N HIS A 235 10.38 0.53 -8.52
CA HIS A 235 11.23 -0.36 -7.74
C HIS A 235 12.56 0.28 -7.31
N ASP A 236 13.04 1.28 -8.05
CA ASP A 236 14.29 1.97 -7.73
C ASP A 236 14.08 3.33 -7.05
N ASN A 237 12.86 3.55 -6.55
CA ASN A 237 12.51 4.70 -5.71
C ASN A 237 12.06 4.23 -4.33
N ASP A 238 12.58 4.86 -3.29
CA ASP A 238 12.10 4.67 -1.92
C ASP A 238 12.05 5.98 -1.13
N PHE A 239 12.05 7.10 -1.84
CA PHE A 239 12.14 8.41 -1.23
C PHE A 239 10.85 8.85 -0.52
N THR A 240 11.02 9.85 0.33
CA THR A 240 9.93 10.63 0.93
C THR A 240 10.16 12.11 0.64
N ILE A 241 9.13 12.80 0.16
CA ILE A 241 9.09 14.26 0.05
C ILE A 241 7.98 14.82 0.95
N ASN A 242 8.17 16.03 1.43
CA ASN A 242 7.09 16.78 2.08
C ASN A 242 6.53 17.78 1.07
N LEU A 243 5.26 17.60 0.72
CA LEU A 243 4.56 18.50 -0.19
C LEU A 243 3.37 19.11 0.53
N TYR A 244 3.48 20.40 0.83
CA TYR A 244 2.42 21.17 1.51
C TYR A 244 1.94 20.51 2.82
N GLY A 245 2.84 19.90 3.56
CA GLY A 245 2.55 19.27 4.85
C GLY A 245 2.14 17.79 4.78
N ILE A 246 2.05 17.22 3.59
CA ILE A 246 1.80 15.79 3.40
C ILE A 246 3.11 15.11 2.97
N ARG A 247 3.53 14.08 3.69
CA ARG A 247 4.69 13.28 3.32
C ARG A 247 4.29 12.25 2.28
N LEU A 248 4.86 12.34 1.09
CA LEU A 248 4.66 11.39 0.00
C LEU A 248 5.83 10.42 -0.02
N SER A 249 5.57 9.14 0.25
CA SER A 249 6.59 8.11 0.37
C SER A 249 6.36 6.97 -0.61
N PHE A 250 7.45 6.35 -1.07
CA PHE A 250 7.42 5.02 -1.65
C PHE A 250 7.72 3.98 -0.58
N GLY A 251 7.20 2.76 -0.74
CA GLY A 251 7.72 1.60 -0.05
C GLY A 251 9.07 1.16 -0.65
N ARG A 252 9.63 0.09 -0.15
CA ARG A 252 10.81 -0.56 -0.72
C ARG A 252 10.36 -1.85 -1.42
N VAL A 253 10.81 -2.07 -2.66
CA VAL A 253 10.56 -3.30 -3.40
C VAL A 253 10.95 -4.52 -2.57
N GLY A 254 10.06 -5.50 -2.46
CA GLY A 254 10.30 -6.71 -1.69
C GLY A 254 10.55 -7.94 -2.56
N GLY A 255 10.07 -7.93 -3.81
CA GLY A 255 10.14 -9.08 -4.68
C GLY A 255 11.49 -9.27 -5.37
N TYR A 256 11.97 -10.51 -5.41
CA TYR A 256 13.21 -10.85 -6.10
C TYR A 256 13.00 -11.18 -7.58
N ASN A 257 11.78 -11.50 -7.96
CA ASN A 257 11.44 -11.89 -9.33
C ASN A 257 10.94 -10.71 -10.15
N THR A 258 11.65 -9.58 -10.08
CA THR A 258 11.30 -8.37 -10.79
C THR A 258 12.53 -7.47 -10.98
N TYR A 259 12.36 -6.40 -11.77
CA TYR A 259 13.44 -5.46 -12.05
C TYR A 259 13.81 -4.61 -10.83
N GLY A 260 14.95 -3.93 -10.93
CA GLY A 260 15.42 -2.93 -9.97
C GLY A 260 16.69 -3.36 -9.27
N ASP A 261 17.49 -2.35 -8.88
CA ASP A 261 18.81 -2.56 -8.29
C ASP A 261 18.84 -2.39 -6.78
N LEU A 262 17.77 -1.88 -6.17
CA LEU A 262 17.74 -1.68 -4.72
C LEU A 262 17.74 -3.00 -3.97
N GLN A 263 18.45 -3.03 -2.85
CA GLN A 263 18.36 -4.13 -1.90
C GLN A 263 16.90 -4.31 -1.48
N ARG A 264 16.38 -5.54 -1.60
CA ARG A 264 14.99 -5.84 -1.29
C ARG A 264 14.71 -5.65 0.20
N GLY A 265 13.50 -5.22 0.51
CA GLY A 265 13.13 -4.91 1.88
C GLY A 265 11.66 -4.58 2.04
N ALA A 266 11.39 -3.75 3.02
CA ALA A 266 10.05 -3.28 3.36
C ALA A 266 10.14 -1.89 3.99
N ARG A 267 9.01 -1.29 4.31
CA ARG A 267 8.96 -0.05 5.09
C ARG A 267 8.22 -0.31 6.39
N LEU A 268 8.79 0.14 7.49
CA LEU A 268 8.17 0.10 8.81
C LEU A 268 7.61 1.48 9.15
N ILE A 269 6.38 1.53 9.61
CA ILE A 269 5.68 2.76 10.01
C ILE A 269 5.25 2.59 11.45
N GLU A 270 5.64 3.55 12.30
CA GLU A 270 5.29 3.56 13.72
C GLU A 270 4.31 4.71 13.97
N LEU A 271 3.06 4.36 14.29
CA LEU A 271 2.02 5.34 14.59
C LEU A 271 2.18 5.84 16.01
N GLN A 272 2.04 7.15 16.18
CA GLN A 272 2.05 7.81 17.48
C GLN A 272 0.68 8.48 17.67
N PRO A 273 0.00 8.34 18.84
CA PRO A 273 -1.35 8.88 19.02
C PRO A 273 -1.42 10.40 18.87
N ASP A 274 -0.43 11.13 19.39
CA ASP A 274 -0.46 12.60 19.47
C ASP A 274 0.69 13.26 18.70
N ALA A 275 1.33 12.54 17.78
CA ALA A 275 2.45 13.06 17.02
C ALA A 275 2.49 12.44 15.63
N ILE A 276 3.25 13.08 14.74
CA ILE A 276 3.48 12.55 13.41
C ILE A 276 4.18 11.18 13.48
N TYR A 277 3.77 10.28 12.63
CA TYR A 277 4.35 8.93 12.54
C TYR A 277 5.86 8.97 12.24
N LYS A 278 6.55 7.91 12.61
CA LYS A 278 7.91 7.62 12.18
C LYS A 278 7.91 6.52 11.14
N SER A 279 8.81 6.62 10.18
CA SER A 279 8.91 5.63 9.11
C SER A 279 10.36 5.44 8.71
N LYS A 280 10.72 4.19 8.38
CA LYS A 280 12.04 3.84 7.88
C LYS A 280 11.98 2.66 6.92
N VAL A 281 12.92 2.62 5.99
CA VAL A 281 13.13 1.47 5.13
C VAL A 281 13.92 0.39 5.89
N LEU A 282 13.48 -0.86 5.74
CA LEU A 282 14.12 -2.04 6.29
C LEU A 282 14.72 -2.83 5.13
N GLU A 283 16.03 -2.98 5.10
CA GLU A 283 16.69 -3.81 4.09
C GLU A 283 16.80 -5.24 4.59
N PHE A 284 16.57 -6.20 3.70
CA PHE A 284 16.72 -7.61 3.98
C PHE A 284 18.11 -8.08 3.58
N ASP A 285 18.87 -8.60 4.55
CA ASP A 285 20.16 -9.22 4.28
C ASP A 285 19.94 -10.66 3.82
N ASP A 286 20.07 -10.88 2.51
CA ASP A 286 19.83 -12.16 1.86
C ASP A 286 21.07 -13.05 1.71
N ARG A 287 22.19 -12.67 2.36
CA ARG A 287 23.45 -13.42 2.28
C ARG A 287 23.46 -14.69 3.14
N PHE A 288 22.47 -14.84 3.99
CA PHE A 288 22.37 -15.95 4.93
C PHE A 288 21.16 -16.82 4.67
#